data_0b00b684881a8c5f77107e2c12ea4e4b
#
_entry.id   0b00b684881a8c5f77107e2c12ea4e4b
#
_cell.length_a   1.000
_cell.length_b   1.000
_cell.length_c   1.000
_cell.angle_alpha   90.00
_cell.angle_beta   90.00
_cell.angle_gamma   90.00
#
_symmetry.space_group_name_H-M   'P 1'
#
loop_
_entity.id
_entity.type
_entity.pdbx_description
1 polymer ?
#
loop_
_entity_poly.entity_id
_entity_poly.type
_entity_poly.pdbx_seq_one_letter_code
_entity_poly.pdbx_strand_id
1 'polypeptide(L)'
;MSEPVKDKRSGVLLKFLVDSSPERHPASRLPSVKTDLAGLSEGRMVWLGHSGFFLHAAGMRIAVDPALSFSSPFPFLFKPFAGADIYKPRDIPALDLLVLTHDHYDHLDAATMLSLKDRTQRVICPLGVGAHLESWGWDPSIITETDWGERVRLSRRKAVHCIPSQHFSGRTLERNLTLWAGYMLELEGFNLYVSGDGGNGRHFRQVACDWNRIDLALMEDGQYDPQWAGIHLMPSAWRASVDELQPKCVMPCHNSKFELARHRWTDPLETALASARELHVPICTPLIGAPIDLTDPTRANEAWWRTVV
;
A
#
# COMPACT_ATOMS: atom_id res chain seq x y z
N MET A 1 6.60 -23.57 -1.88
CA MET A 1 6.30 -23.23 -3.28
C MET A 1 4.80 -23.25 -3.42
N SER A 2 4.16 -22.11 -3.65
CA SER A 2 2.72 -22.01 -3.93
C SER A 2 2.51 -22.35 -5.41
N GLU A 3 1.53 -23.22 -5.71
CA GLU A 3 1.16 -23.52 -7.10
C GLU A 3 0.64 -22.25 -7.81
N PRO A 4 0.96 -22.04 -9.09
CA PRO A 4 0.44 -20.91 -9.84
C PRO A 4 -1.09 -21.04 -10.00
N VAL A 5 -1.81 -19.98 -9.61
CA VAL A 5 -3.27 -19.90 -9.79
C VAL A 5 -3.60 -19.91 -11.28
N LYS A 6 -4.34 -20.91 -11.76
CA LYS A 6 -4.78 -21.00 -13.16
C LYS A 6 -5.78 -19.88 -13.47
N ASP A 7 -5.44 -19.06 -14.45
CA ASP A 7 -6.19 -17.86 -14.85
C ASP A 7 -7.32 -18.15 -15.87
N LYS A 8 -8.56 -17.75 -15.52
CA LYS A 8 -9.73 -17.77 -16.41
C LYS A 8 -10.17 -16.35 -16.83
N ARG A 9 -9.24 -15.42 -17.06
CA ARG A 9 -9.49 -13.97 -17.02
C ARG A 9 -9.91 -13.26 -18.32
N SER A 10 -9.93 -13.86 -19.50
CA SER A 10 -10.34 -13.12 -20.72
C SER A 10 -11.80 -12.62 -20.70
N GLY A 11 -12.65 -13.20 -19.85
CA GLY A 11 -14.03 -12.73 -19.66
C GLY A 11 -14.25 -11.80 -18.45
N VAL A 12 -13.28 -11.72 -17.54
CA VAL A 12 -13.42 -11.00 -16.27
C VAL A 12 -13.30 -9.49 -16.46
N LEU A 13 -12.30 -9.02 -17.20
CA LEU A 13 -12.10 -7.61 -17.51
C LEU A 13 -13.30 -7.02 -18.26
N LEU A 14 -13.82 -7.75 -19.26
CA LEU A 14 -14.99 -7.31 -20.01
C LEU A 14 -16.25 -7.25 -19.13
N LYS A 15 -16.47 -8.25 -18.26
CA LYS A 15 -17.56 -8.23 -17.27
C LYS A 15 -17.41 -7.09 -16.26
N PHE A 16 -16.18 -6.80 -15.82
CA PHE A 16 -15.89 -5.69 -14.91
C PHE A 16 -16.25 -4.34 -15.53
N LEU A 17 -15.91 -4.12 -16.81
CA LEU A 17 -16.18 -2.88 -17.53
C LEU A 17 -17.67 -2.69 -17.88
N VAL A 18 -18.43 -3.78 -17.98
CA VAL A 18 -19.88 -3.75 -18.34
C VAL A 18 -20.79 -3.70 -17.11
N ASP A 19 -20.36 -4.27 -15.98
CA ASP A 19 -21.12 -4.32 -14.74
C ASP A 19 -20.84 -3.07 -13.91
N SER A 20 -21.57 -1.99 -14.13
CA SER A 20 -21.47 -0.74 -13.39
C SER A 20 -22.48 -0.69 -12.25
N SER A 21 -22.04 -0.93 -11.01
CA SER A 21 -22.84 -0.63 -9.82
C SER A 21 -22.45 0.76 -9.28
N PRO A 22 -23.42 1.67 -9.03
CA PRO A 22 -23.13 3.00 -8.48
C PRO A 22 -22.48 2.94 -7.10
N GLU A 23 -22.66 1.86 -6.36
CA GLU A 23 -22.09 1.67 -5.02
C GLU A 23 -20.58 1.44 -5.00
N ARG A 24 -19.95 1.23 -6.18
CA ARG A 24 -18.49 1.11 -6.30
C ARG A 24 -17.75 2.44 -6.25
N HIS A 25 -18.48 3.54 -6.48
CA HIS A 25 -17.97 4.89 -6.46
C HIS A 25 -18.54 5.69 -5.30
N PRO A 26 -17.77 6.60 -4.71
CA PRO A 26 -18.29 7.61 -3.81
C PRO A 26 -19.34 8.48 -4.54
N ALA A 27 -20.50 8.74 -3.91
CA ALA A 27 -21.56 9.56 -4.49
C ALA A 27 -21.16 11.05 -4.60
N SER A 28 -20.19 11.48 -3.78
CA SER A 28 -19.66 12.83 -3.78
C SER A 28 -18.13 12.82 -3.59
N ARG A 29 -17.51 14.01 -3.64
CA ARG A 29 -16.08 14.16 -3.38
C ARG A 29 -15.71 13.63 -2.00
N LEU A 30 -14.68 12.79 -1.90
CA LEU A 30 -14.15 12.29 -0.63
C LEU A 30 -13.60 13.46 0.22
N PRO A 31 -13.90 13.48 1.53
CA PRO A 31 -13.26 14.40 2.45
C PRO A 31 -11.77 14.10 2.53
N SER A 32 -10.96 15.12 2.45
CA SER A 32 -9.50 15.00 2.44
C SER A 32 -8.83 16.27 2.95
N VAL A 33 -7.62 16.16 3.43
CA VAL A 33 -6.81 17.27 3.95
C VAL A 33 -5.50 17.34 3.19
N LYS A 34 -5.17 18.46 2.58
CA LYS A 34 -3.87 18.62 1.91
C LYS A 34 -2.82 19.14 2.88
N THR A 35 -2.13 18.22 3.55
CA THR A 35 -0.96 18.54 4.38
C THR A 35 0.25 18.89 3.52
N ASP A 36 1.01 19.89 3.91
CA ASP A 36 2.33 20.18 3.32
C ASP A 36 3.32 19.09 3.73
N LEU A 37 3.67 18.21 2.79
CA LEU A 37 4.59 17.09 3.04
C LEU A 37 6.03 17.56 3.30
N ALA A 38 6.45 18.69 2.73
CA ALA A 38 7.79 19.24 2.95
C ALA A 38 7.97 19.74 4.39
N GLY A 39 6.92 20.31 4.96
CA GLY A 39 6.86 20.78 6.35
C GLY A 39 6.40 19.73 7.36
N LEU A 40 6.19 18.47 6.95
CA LEU A 40 5.71 17.43 7.88
C LEU A 40 6.71 17.20 9.02
N SER A 41 6.22 17.28 10.25
CA SER A 41 7.05 17.10 11.44
C SER A 41 7.52 15.66 11.59
N GLU A 42 8.66 15.48 12.29
CA GLU A 42 9.19 14.18 12.68
C GLU A 42 8.15 13.36 13.48
N GLY A 43 8.13 12.05 13.27
CA GLY A 43 7.18 11.13 13.90
C GLY A 43 5.78 11.19 13.30
N ARG A 44 5.63 11.70 12.08
CA ARG A 44 4.35 11.80 11.39
C ARG A 44 4.33 10.99 10.10
N MET A 45 3.14 10.50 9.77
CA MET A 45 2.83 9.82 8.51
C MET A 45 1.61 10.46 7.87
N VAL A 46 1.54 10.44 6.54
CA VAL A 46 0.39 10.89 5.74
C VAL A 46 0.00 9.77 4.77
N TRP A 47 -1.26 9.40 4.78
CA TRP A 47 -1.82 8.49 3.78
C TRP A 47 -2.17 9.27 2.50
N LEU A 48 -1.60 8.87 1.37
CA LEU A 48 -1.81 9.50 0.06
C LEU A 48 -2.98 8.88 -0.72
N GLY A 49 -3.74 8.01 -0.02
CA GLY A 49 -4.79 7.18 -0.62
C GLY A 49 -4.23 5.89 -1.23
N HIS A 50 -5.07 4.84 -1.34
CA HIS A 50 -4.70 3.50 -1.77
C HIS A 50 -3.59 2.92 -0.90
N SER A 51 -2.50 2.45 -1.49
CA SER A 51 -1.31 1.93 -0.77
C SER A 51 -0.18 2.95 -0.66
N GLY A 52 -0.45 4.23 -0.98
CA GLY A 52 0.56 5.28 -0.97
C GLY A 52 0.72 5.94 0.40
N PHE A 53 1.95 6.04 0.89
CA PHE A 53 2.26 6.68 2.17
C PHE A 53 3.48 7.59 2.06
N PHE A 54 3.49 8.66 2.86
CA PHE A 54 4.65 9.49 3.10
C PHE A 54 4.89 9.60 4.61
N LEU A 55 6.13 9.38 5.05
CA LEU A 55 6.52 9.45 6.45
C LEU A 55 7.71 10.38 6.64
N HIS A 56 7.71 11.11 7.76
CA HIS A 56 8.93 11.70 8.32
C HIS A 56 9.18 11.04 9.66
N ALA A 57 10.10 10.08 9.70
CA ALA A 57 10.33 9.23 10.86
C ALA A 57 11.81 8.78 10.92
N ALA A 58 12.34 8.70 12.14
CA ALA A 58 13.74 8.34 12.42
C ALA A 58 14.75 9.21 11.64
N GLY A 59 14.45 10.50 11.47
CA GLY A 59 15.24 11.46 10.73
C GLY A 59 15.28 11.20 9.21
N MET A 60 14.29 10.50 8.66
CA MET A 60 14.19 10.17 7.24
C MET A 60 12.84 10.54 6.67
N ARG A 61 12.83 11.07 5.46
CA ARG A 61 11.64 11.23 4.61
C ARG A 61 11.51 9.98 3.74
N ILE A 62 10.45 9.22 3.99
CA ILE A 62 10.22 7.92 3.37
C ILE A 62 8.92 7.99 2.57
N ALA A 63 8.89 7.48 1.35
CA ALA A 63 7.67 7.19 0.63
C ALA A 63 7.52 5.69 0.38
N VAL A 64 6.29 5.19 0.46
CA VAL A 64 5.93 3.81 0.13
C VAL A 64 4.86 3.87 -0.95
N ASP A 65 5.04 3.18 -2.05
CA ASP A 65 4.10 3.04 -3.19
C ASP A 65 3.34 4.32 -3.57
N PRO A 66 4.00 5.46 -3.79
CA PRO A 66 3.32 6.73 -4.03
C PRO A 66 2.74 6.79 -5.46
N ALA A 67 1.63 6.10 -5.72
CA ALA A 67 0.91 6.16 -7.00
C ALA A 67 -0.04 7.37 -7.01
N LEU A 68 0.35 8.46 -7.67
CA LEU A 68 -0.35 9.75 -7.65
C LEU A 68 -1.02 10.12 -8.97
N SER A 69 -1.00 9.24 -9.98
CA SER A 69 -1.66 9.47 -11.25
C SER A 69 -2.79 8.46 -11.53
N PHE A 70 -2.55 7.44 -12.31
CA PHE A 70 -3.54 6.46 -12.73
C PHE A 70 -3.09 5.04 -12.35
N SER A 71 -4.04 4.15 -12.10
CA SER A 71 -3.75 2.73 -11.83
C SER A 71 -3.78 1.84 -13.08
N SER A 72 -3.47 2.40 -14.24
CA SER A 72 -3.57 1.71 -15.53
C SER A 72 -2.60 2.31 -16.54
N PRO A 73 -2.17 1.55 -17.58
CA PRO A 73 -1.36 2.10 -18.66
C PRO A 73 -2.11 3.16 -19.50
N PHE A 74 -3.43 3.21 -19.37
CA PHE A 74 -4.29 4.15 -20.10
C PHE A 74 -4.85 5.22 -19.16
N PRO A 75 -4.49 6.51 -19.35
CA PRO A 75 -4.87 7.60 -18.44
C PRO A 75 -6.37 7.86 -18.28
N PHE A 76 -7.20 7.31 -19.17
CA PHE A 76 -8.67 7.45 -19.11
C PHE A 76 -9.37 6.32 -18.33
N LEU A 77 -8.64 5.22 -18.02
CA LEU A 77 -9.15 4.12 -17.20
C LEU A 77 -8.66 4.25 -15.76
N PHE A 78 -9.48 3.80 -14.82
CA PHE A 78 -9.15 3.69 -13.39
C PHE A 78 -8.57 4.99 -12.79
N LYS A 79 -9.31 6.10 -13.01
CA LYS A 79 -8.98 7.40 -12.40
C LYS A 79 -9.21 7.37 -10.89
N PRO A 80 -8.41 8.14 -10.14
CA PRO A 80 -8.68 8.33 -8.72
C PRO A 80 -10.07 8.92 -8.47
N PHE A 81 -10.72 8.51 -7.39
CA PHE A 81 -11.94 9.15 -6.90
C PHE A 81 -11.69 10.63 -6.62
N ALA A 82 -12.70 11.47 -6.86
CA ALA A 82 -12.61 12.88 -6.51
C ALA A 82 -12.33 13.04 -5.00
N GLY A 83 -11.31 13.80 -4.64
CA GLY A 83 -10.85 13.94 -3.27
C GLY A 83 -9.72 13.00 -2.88
N ALA A 84 -9.53 11.87 -3.57
CA ALA A 84 -8.35 11.03 -3.38
C ALA A 84 -7.15 11.48 -4.25
N ASP A 85 -7.35 12.45 -5.11
CA ASP A 85 -6.39 12.99 -6.09
C ASP A 85 -5.74 14.33 -5.64
N ILE A 86 -5.75 14.63 -4.34
CA ILE A 86 -5.28 15.91 -3.80
C ILE A 86 -3.77 16.10 -3.90
N TYR A 87 -2.99 15.03 -3.93
CA TYR A 87 -1.54 15.08 -4.15
C TYR A 87 -1.18 14.85 -5.61
N LYS A 88 -0.13 15.53 -6.04
CA LYS A 88 0.53 15.32 -7.34
C LYS A 88 2.00 14.94 -7.11
N PRO A 89 2.69 14.32 -8.08
CA PRO A 89 4.08 13.92 -7.91
C PRO A 89 5.01 15.02 -7.39
N ARG A 90 4.78 16.28 -7.79
CA ARG A 90 5.56 17.44 -7.35
C ARG A 90 5.37 17.82 -5.87
N ASP A 91 4.29 17.35 -5.24
CA ASP A 91 4.00 17.67 -3.82
C ASP A 91 4.84 16.79 -2.87
N ILE A 92 5.42 15.68 -3.36
CA ILE A 92 6.34 14.87 -2.56
C ILE A 92 7.70 15.57 -2.52
N PRO A 93 8.26 15.87 -1.35
CA PRO A 93 9.59 16.48 -1.22
C PRO A 93 10.71 15.51 -1.61
N ALA A 94 11.97 15.96 -1.46
CA ALA A 94 13.12 15.06 -1.56
C ALA A 94 13.02 13.92 -0.54
N LEU A 95 13.33 12.70 -0.99
CA LEU A 95 13.23 11.46 -0.23
C LEU A 95 14.61 10.93 0.15
N ASP A 96 14.75 10.50 1.40
CA ASP A 96 15.87 9.69 1.84
C ASP A 96 15.68 8.23 1.42
N LEU A 97 14.43 7.75 1.37
CA LEU A 97 14.09 6.39 1.00
C LEU A 97 12.76 6.32 0.24
N LEU A 98 12.76 5.62 -0.87
CA LEU A 98 11.58 5.14 -1.58
C LEU A 98 11.49 3.62 -1.42
N VAL A 99 10.35 3.10 -0.96
CA VAL A 99 10.07 1.66 -0.87
C VAL A 99 8.96 1.32 -1.84
N LEU A 100 9.17 0.29 -2.66
CA LEU A 100 8.20 -0.20 -3.64
C LEU A 100 7.89 -1.66 -3.36
N THR A 101 6.60 -2.02 -3.30
CA THR A 101 6.18 -3.38 -2.97
C THR A 101 6.14 -4.30 -4.18
N HIS A 102 5.73 -3.81 -5.33
CA HIS A 102 5.68 -4.55 -6.60
C HIS A 102 5.44 -3.61 -7.80
N ASP A 103 5.32 -4.17 -9.00
CA ASP A 103 5.30 -3.41 -10.24
C ASP A 103 3.91 -3.05 -10.78
N HIS A 104 2.80 -3.36 -10.12
CA HIS A 104 1.48 -2.98 -10.58
C HIS A 104 1.31 -1.46 -10.72
N TYR A 105 0.44 -1.01 -11.63
CA TYR A 105 0.30 0.40 -11.98
C TYR A 105 -0.18 1.29 -10.84
N ASP A 106 -0.94 0.73 -9.89
CA ASP A 106 -1.47 1.40 -8.72
C ASP A 106 -0.49 1.45 -7.53
N HIS A 107 0.73 0.88 -7.71
CA HIS A 107 1.86 0.95 -6.79
C HIS A 107 3.07 1.61 -7.45
N LEU A 108 3.53 1.12 -8.60
CA LEU A 108 4.63 1.66 -9.37
C LEU A 108 4.11 2.58 -10.48
N ASP A 109 3.81 3.82 -10.14
CA ASP A 109 3.32 4.85 -11.04
C ASP A 109 4.46 5.56 -11.77
N ALA A 110 4.60 5.32 -13.06
CA ALA A 110 5.69 5.87 -13.88
C ALA A 110 5.77 7.40 -13.83
N ALA A 111 4.63 8.12 -13.84
CA ALA A 111 4.62 9.58 -13.79
C ALA A 111 5.15 10.10 -12.44
N THR A 112 4.80 9.43 -11.35
CA THR A 112 5.34 9.75 -10.02
C THR A 112 6.82 9.41 -9.97
N MET A 113 7.24 8.24 -10.44
CA MET A 113 8.65 7.84 -10.44
C MET A 113 9.53 8.79 -11.26
N LEU A 114 9.10 9.19 -12.46
CA LEU A 114 9.80 10.19 -13.27
C LEU A 114 9.97 11.54 -12.56
N SER A 115 8.99 11.93 -11.75
CA SER A 115 9.08 13.16 -10.95
C SER A 115 10.02 13.05 -9.74
N LEU A 116 10.25 11.83 -9.23
CA LEU A 116 11.02 11.60 -8.00
C LEU A 116 12.50 11.25 -8.24
N LYS A 117 12.88 10.85 -9.46
CA LYS A 117 14.19 10.25 -9.75
C LYS A 117 15.39 11.10 -9.31
N ASP A 118 15.32 12.42 -9.51
CA ASP A 118 16.44 13.33 -9.23
C ASP A 118 16.45 13.88 -7.78
N ARG A 119 15.51 13.41 -6.95
CA ARG A 119 15.32 13.87 -5.57
C ARG A 119 15.06 12.74 -4.57
N THR A 120 15.43 11.52 -4.95
CA THR A 120 15.41 10.33 -4.09
C THR A 120 16.84 9.83 -3.91
N GLN A 121 17.25 9.63 -2.65
CA GLN A 121 18.62 9.20 -2.33
C GLN A 121 18.79 7.68 -2.44
N ARG A 122 17.75 6.90 -2.11
CA ARG A 122 17.77 5.43 -2.15
C ARG A 122 16.41 4.87 -2.50
N VAL A 123 16.42 3.78 -3.25
CA VAL A 123 15.24 2.94 -3.52
C VAL A 123 15.48 1.55 -2.97
N ILE A 124 14.46 0.96 -2.33
CA ILE A 124 14.39 -0.47 -2.02
C ILE A 124 13.15 -1.03 -2.70
N CYS A 125 13.33 -2.08 -3.49
CA CYS A 125 12.26 -2.73 -4.23
C CYS A 125 12.54 -4.23 -4.38
N PRO A 126 11.55 -5.07 -4.74
CA PRO A 126 11.76 -6.49 -5.01
C PRO A 126 12.57 -6.71 -6.28
N LEU A 127 13.17 -7.90 -6.41
CA LEU A 127 13.94 -8.31 -7.59
C LEU A 127 13.18 -8.07 -8.91
N GLY A 128 13.85 -7.46 -9.86
CA GLY A 128 13.36 -7.13 -11.20
C GLY A 128 12.59 -5.82 -11.30
N VAL A 129 12.10 -5.25 -10.19
CA VAL A 129 11.38 -3.96 -10.20
C VAL A 129 12.31 -2.80 -10.57
N GLY A 130 13.57 -2.89 -10.19
CA GLY A 130 14.60 -1.89 -10.54
C GLY A 130 14.75 -1.69 -12.04
N ALA A 131 14.56 -2.72 -12.86
CA ALA A 131 14.65 -2.62 -14.31
C ALA A 131 13.63 -1.63 -14.90
N HIS A 132 12.42 -1.51 -14.31
CA HIS A 132 11.46 -0.48 -14.70
C HIS A 132 12.00 0.92 -14.42
N LEU A 133 12.55 1.14 -13.23
CA LEU A 133 13.13 2.44 -12.84
C LEU A 133 14.32 2.81 -13.75
N GLU A 134 15.23 1.87 -13.99
CA GLU A 134 16.36 2.06 -14.90
C GLU A 134 15.90 2.43 -16.31
N SER A 135 14.84 1.76 -16.83
CA SER A 135 14.26 2.09 -18.13
C SER A 135 13.67 3.51 -18.19
N TRP A 136 13.31 4.08 -17.04
CA TRP A 136 12.85 5.47 -16.91
C TRP A 136 13.97 6.45 -16.55
N GLY A 137 15.23 6.00 -16.58
CA GLY A 137 16.41 6.82 -16.40
C GLY A 137 16.80 7.09 -14.94
N TRP A 138 16.43 6.21 -14.03
CA TRP A 138 16.97 6.22 -12.67
C TRP A 138 18.42 5.74 -12.65
N ASP A 139 19.22 6.28 -11.74
CA ASP A 139 20.57 5.81 -11.46
C ASP A 139 20.53 4.44 -10.77
N PRO A 140 21.05 3.36 -11.37
CA PRO A 140 21.04 2.03 -10.75
C PRO A 140 21.81 1.98 -9.43
N SER A 141 22.76 2.89 -9.19
CA SER A 141 23.56 2.89 -7.96
C SER A 141 22.78 3.22 -6.69
N ILE A 142 21.59 3.85 -6.82
CA ILE A 142 20.69 4.14 -5.69
C ILE A 142 19.58 3.10 -5.51
N ILE A 143 19.48 2.13 -6.42
CA ILE A 143 18.46 1.08 -6.38
C ILE A 143 19.03 -0.15 -5.68
N THR A 144 18.34 -0.63 -4.66
CA THR A 144 18.64 -1.88 -3.97
C THR A 144 17.47 -2.82 -4.20
N GLU A 145 17.68 -3.85 -5.00
CA GLU A 145 16.71 -4.93 -5.16
C GLU A 145 16.88 -5.97 -4.04
N THR A 146 15.75 -6.53 -3.58
CA THR A 146 15.73 -7.49 -2.48
C THR A 146 14.91 -8.73 -2.82
N ASP A 147 15.39 -9.89 -2.37
CA ASP A 147 14.63 -11.13 -2.33
C ASP A 147 13.91 -11.29 -0.98
N TRP A 148 12.95 -12.18 -0.92
CA TRP A 148 12.23 -12.52 0.31
C TRP A 148 13.18 -13.02 1.40
N GLY A 149 13.04 -12.46 2.60
CA GLY A 149 13.87 -12.75 3.75
C GLY A 149 15.15 -11.90 3.83
N GLU A 150 15.44 -11.10 2.81
CA GLU A 150 16.60 -10.22 2.84
C GLU A 150 16.35 -8.98 3.70
N ARG A 151 17.44 -8.49 4.28
CA ARG A 151 17.47 -7.31 5.14
C ARG A 151 18.44 -6.27 4.60
N VAL A 152 17.94 -5.07 4.33
CA VAL A 152 18.77 -3.90 3.98
C VAL A 152 18.99 -3.04 5.21
N ARG A 153 20.23 -2.96 5.65
CA ARG A 153 20.60 -2.09 6.78
C ARG A 153 20.79 -0.66 6.30
N LEU A 154 20.02 0.27 6.88
CA LEU A 154 20.13 1.70 6.61
C LEU A 154 21.08 2.40 7.60
N SER A 155 21.06 1.98 8.86
CA SER A 155 21.96 2.44 9.92
C SER A 155 22.05 1.40 11.04
N ARG A 156 22.64 1.78 12.18
CA ARG A 156 22.72 0.89 13.35
C ARG A 156 21.34 0.49 13.89
N ARG A 157 20.33 1.37 13.80
CA ARG A 157 18.99 1.20 14.38
C ARG A 157 17.86 1.30 13.35
N LYS A 158 18.20 1.27 12.07
CA LYS A 158 17.24 1.35 10.96
C LYS A 158 17.53 0.26 9.93
N ALA A 159 16.49 -0.47 9.55
CA ALA A 159 16.56 -1.50 8.52
C ALA A 159 15.22 -1.66 7.80
N VAL A 160 15.27 -2.23 6.61
CA VAL A 160 14.10 -2.67 5.83
C VAL A 160 14.27 -4.15 5.57
N HIS A 161 13.26 -4.93 5.92
CA HIS A 161 13.22 -6.38 5.67
C HIS A 161 12.20 -6.68 4.59
N CYS A 162 12.60 -7.41 3.58
CA CYS A 162 11.74 -7.89 2.51
C CYS A 162 10.96 -9.11 2.98
N ILE A 163 9.63 -8.99 3.03
CA ILE A 163 8.71 -9.99 3.55
C ILE A 163 7.99 -10.67 2.39
N PRO A 164 7.89 -12.02 2.36
CA PRO A 164 7.03 -12.70 1.40
C PRO A 164 5.59 -12.20 1.42
N SER A 165 4.95 -12.18 0.26
CA SER A 165 3.53 -11.92 0.11
C SER A 165 2.91 -12.92 -0.87
N GLN A 166 1.60 -13.10 -0.87
CA GLN A 166 0.91 -14.02 -1.77
C GLN A 166 0.20 -13.23 -2.88
N HIS A 167 0.96 -12.80 -3.86
CA HIS A 167 0.46 -11.95 -4.94
C HIS A 167 1.01 -12.41 -6.31
N PHE A 168 1.13 -11.51 -7.23
CA PHE A 168 1.79 -11.66 -8.52
C PHE A 168 2.30 -10.30 -8.99
N SER A 169 3.12 -10.28 -10.04
CA SER A 169 3.60 -9.07 -10.67
C SER A 169 3.23 -9.03 -12.16
N GLY A 170 3.18 -7.83 -12.75
CA GLY A 170 3.01 -7.69 -14.18
C GLY A 170 2.44 -6.36 -14.63
N ARG A 171 3.11 -5.79 -15.64
CA ARG A 171 2.71 -4.56 -16.33
C ARG A 171 2.37 -4.80 -17.81
N THR A 172 2.54 -6.04 -18.28
CA THR A 172 2.31 -6.46 -19.66
C THR A 172 1.45 -7.70 -19.73
N LEU A 173 1.38 -8.36 -20.89
CA LEU A 173 0.71 -9.65 -21.03
C LEU A 173 1.48 -10.77 -20.35
N GLU A 174 2.79 -10.61 -20.16
CA GLU A 174 3.64 -11.54 -19.44
C GLU A 174 3.68 -11.15 -17.96
N ARG A 175 3.54 -12.16 -17.08
CA ARG A 175 3.44 -11.98 -15.62
C ARG A 175 4.62 -12.58 -14.90
N ASN A 176 4.81 -12.16 -13.64
CA ASN A 176 5.83 -12.69 -12.75
C ASN A 176 7.25 -12.55 -13.29
N LEU A 177 7.51 -11.47 -14.05
CA LEU A 177 8.86 -11.09 -14.48
C LEU A 177 9.64 -10.38 -13.37
N THR A 178 8.92 -9.86 -12.37
CA THR A 178 9.48 -9.24 -11.18
C THR A 178 8.96 -9.95 -9.94
N LEU A 179 9.63 -9.78 -8.81
CA LEU A 179 9.14 -10.22 -7.52
C LEU A 179 8.15 -9.19 -6.95
N TRP A 180 7.41 -9.56 -5.90
CA TRP A 180 6.52 -8.72 -5.09
C TRP A 180 6.79 -8.99 -3.62
N ALA A 181 6.55 -8.02 -2.74
CA ALA A 181 6.88 -8.14 -1.33
C ALA A 181 6.01 -7.24 -0.43
N GLY A 182 5.86 -7.65 0.82
CA GLY A 182 5.63 -6.75 1.92
C GLY A 182 6.96 -6.30 2.53
N TYR A 183 6.91 -5.38 3.49
CA TYR A 183 8.12 -4.90 4.16
C TYR A 183 7.91 -4.70 5.65
N MET A 184 8.93 -4.99 6.45
CA MET A 184 9.04 -4.50 7.81
C MET A 184 10.10 -3.40 7.86
N LEU A 185 9.69 -2.18 8.22
CA LEU A 185 10.58 -1.05 8.42
C LEU A 185 10.87 -0.91 9.92
N GLU A 186 12.10 -1.18 10.32
CA GLU A 186 12.62 -0.89 11.67
C GLU A 186 13.14 0.55 11.71
N LEU A 187 12.47 1.43 12.42
CA LEU A 187 12.73 2.86 12.46
C LEU A 187 13.00 3.30 13.92
N GLU A 188 14.23 3.08 14.41
CA GLU A 188 14.70 3.47 15.74
C GLU A 188 13.84 2.98 16.91
N GLY A 189 13.28 1.78 16.78
CA GLY A 189 12.44 1.13 17.78
C GLY A 189 10.94 1.25 17.51
N PHE A 190 10.55 1.85 16.39
CA PHE A 190 9.21 1.76 15.82
C PHE A 190 9.23 0.75 14.66
N ASN A 191 8.35 -0.24 14.69
CA ASN A 191 8.22 -1.28 13.68
C ASN A 191 6.96 -1.03 12.85
N LEU A 192 7.14 -0.64 11.58
CA LEU A 192 6.08 -0.44 10.61
C LEU A 192 6.03 -1.64 9.66
N TYR A 193 4.94 -2.40 9.72
CA TYR A 193 4.69 -3.45 8.74
C TYR A 193 3.86 -2.91 7.59
N VAL A 194 4.32 -3.13 6.37
CA VAL A 194 3.62 -2.86 5.11
C VAL A 194 3.33 -4.21 4.47
N SER A 195 2.06 -4.61 4.37
CA SER A 195 1.72 -5.93 3.81
C SER A 195 2.11 -6.07 2.33
N GLY A 196 2.14 -4.95 1.60
CA GLY A 196 2.01 -4.98 0.16
C GLY A 196 0.66 -5.57 -0.23
N ASP A 197 0.47 -5.93 -1.49
CA ASP A 197 -0.69 -6.67 -1.93
C ASP A 197 -0.49 -8.17 -1.73
N GLY A 198 -1.57 -8.87 -1.38
CA GLY A 198 -1.49 -10.31 -1.25
C GLY A 198 -2.69 -10.95 -0.57
N GLY A 199 -2.98 -12.20 -0.94
CA GLY A 199 -3.94 -13.06 -0.25
C GLY A 199 -3.40 -13.56 1.09
N ASN A 200 -4.25 -14.29 1.82
CA ASN A 200 -3.85 -14.92 3.08
C ASN A 200 -2.81 -16.01 2.85
N GLY A 201 -1.76 -16.02 3.67
CA GLY A 201 -0.66 -16.98 3.57
C GLY A 201 0.12 -17.14 4.86
N ARG A 202 1.03 -18.10 4.89
CA ARG A 202 1.86 -18.41 6.07
C ARG A 202 2.79 -17.26 6.49
N HIS A 203 3.00 -16.28 5.61
CA HIS A 203 3.88 -15.15 5.86
C HIS A 203 3.40 -14.29 7.04
N PHE A 204 2.10 -14.13 7.27
CA PHE A 204 1.59 -13.38 8.43
C PHE A 204 2.03 -14.01 9.75
N ARG A 205 1.89 -15.34 9.87
CA ARG A 205 2.39 -16.08 11.04
C ARG A 205 3.90 -15.97 11.18
N GLN A 206 4.64 -16.01 10.06
CA GLN A 206 6.10 -15.83 10.10
C GLN A 206 6.47 -14.45 10.62
N VAL A 207 5.81 -13.41 10.13
CA VAL A 207 6.00 -12.03 10.64
C VAL A 207 5.71 -11.94 12.13
N ALA A 208 4.61 -12.53 12.61
CA ALA A 208 4.29 -12.54 14.04
C ALA A 208 5.33 -13.27 14.90
N CYS A 209 5.98 -14.31 14.35
CA CYS A 209 7.06 -15.04 15.02
C CYS A 209 8.38 -14.25 15.03
N ASP A 210 8.69 -13.56 13.93
CA ASP A 210 9.98 -12.87 13.76
C ASP A 210 10.01 -11.51 14.47
N TRP A 211 8.85 -10.86 14.62
CA TRP A 211 8.73 -9.57 15.30
C TRP A 211 7.78 -9.64 16.50
N ASN A 212 8.32 -9.61 17.69
CA ASN A 212 7.54 -9.59 18.95
C ASN A 212 6.66 -8.33 19.10
N ARG A 213 6.85 -7.34 18.22
CA ARG A 213 6.17 -6.05 18.29
C ARG A 213 6.04 -5.46 16.89
N ILE A 214 4.80 -5.20 16.49
CA ILE A 214 4.44 -4.41 15.32
C ILE A 214 3.68 -3.18 15.85
N ASP A 215 4.25 -1.99 15.68
CA ASP A 215 3.63 -0.76 16.22
C ASP A 215 2.48 -0.29 15.35
N LEU A 216 2.63 -0.38 14.02
CA LEU A 216 1.59 -0.11 13.05
C LEU A 216 1.70 -1.11 11.90
N ALA A 217 0.58 -1.74 11.56
CA ALA A 217 0.47 -2.58 10.37
C ALA A 217 -0.39 -1.88 9.31
N LEU A 218 0.20 -1.55 8.17
CA LEU A 218 -0.51 -1.10 6.97
C LEU A 218 -0.92 -2.35 6.20
N MET A 219 -2.20 -2.71 6.32
CA MET A 219 -2.74 -3.96 5.78
C MET A 219 -3.57 -3.70 4.55
N GLU A 220 -3.23 -4.36 3.46
CA GLU A 220 -4.10 -4.40 2.30
C GLU A 220 -5.53 -4.77 2.73
N ASP A 221 -6.50 -3.96 2.30
CA ASP A 221 -7.92 -4.17 2.59
C ASP A 221 -8.77 -3.49 1.50
N GLY A 222 -8.86 -4.11 0.37
CA GLY A 222 -9.63 -3.60 -0.76
C GLY A 222 -9.32 -4.34 -2.04
N GLN A 223 -10.05 -3.99 -3.09
CA GLN A 223 -9.89 -4.56 -4.43
C GLN A 223 -9.99 -6.10 -4.47
N TYR A 224 -10.62 -6.68 -3.44
CA TYR A 224 -10.87 -8.12 -3.35
C TYR A 224 -12.12 -8.53 -4.14
N ASP A 225 -12.09 -9.77 -4.62
CA ASP A 225 -13.21 -10.42 -5.29
C ASP A 225 -13.08 -11.94 -5.12
N PRO A 226 -14.19 -12.70 -4.99
CA PRO A 226 -14.13 -14.17 -4.90
C PRO A 226 -13.35 -14.84 -6.04
N GLN A 227 -13.26 -14.18 -7.21
CA GLN A 227 -12.54 -14.73 -8.37
C GLN A 227 -11.02 -14.65 -8.22
N TRP A 228 -10.51 -13.80 -7.31
CA TRP A 228 -9.08 -13.66 -7.04
C TRP A 228 -8.75 -13.58 -5.54
N ALA A 229 -9.55 -14.29 -4.73
CA ALA A 229 -9.36 -14.37 -3.28
C ALA A 229 -7.98 -14.89 -2.83
N GLY A 230 -7.20 -15.52 -3.74
CA GLY A 230 -5.85 -15.97 -3.45
C GLY A 230 -4.76 -14.90 -3.58
N ILE A 231 -5.09 -13.71 -4.10
CA ILE A 231 -4.14 -12.62 -4.37
C ILE A 231 -4.52 -11.28 -3.75
N HIS A 232 -5.68 -11.21 -3.10
CA HIS A 232 -6.14 -10.10 -2.27
C HIS A 232 -6.87 -10.65 -1.04
N LEU A 233 -6.77 -9.95 0.08
CA LEU A 233 -7.41 -10.37 1.33
C LEU A 233 -8.93 -10.18 1.26
N MET A 234 -9.66 -11.29 1.20
CA MET A 234 -11.10 -11.27 1.47
C MET A 234 -11.34 -10.84 2.93
N PRO A 235 -12.49 -10.25 3.28
CA PRO A 235 -12.75 -9.76 4.65
C PRO A 235 -12.46 -10.75 5.77
N SER A 236 -12.84 -12.02 5.61
CA SER A 236 -12.55 -13.07 6.60
C SER A 236 -11.05 -13.40 6.69
N ALA A 237 -10.34 -13.33 5.57
CA ALA A 237 -8.90 -13.55 5.50
C ALA A 237 -8.16 -12.36 6.13
N TRP A 238 -8.61 -11.13 5.88
CA TRP A 238 -8.08 -9.92 6.52
C TRP A 238 -8.17 -10.02 8.04
N ARG A 239 -9.35 -10.37 8.56
CA ARG A 239 -9.57 -10.58 9.99
C ARG A 239 -8.62 -11.64 10.57
N ALA A 240 -8.48 -12.79 9.89
CA ALA A 240 -7.57 -13.85 10.34
C ALA A 240 -6.10 -13.41 10.32
N SER A 241 -5.68 -12.65 9.32
CA SER A 241 -4.31 -12.13 9.23
C SER A 241 -3.99 -11.11 10.32
N VAL A 242 -4.93 -10.23 10.66
CA VAL A 242 -4.79 -9.26 11.76
C VAL A 242 -4.75 -10.00 13.11
N ASP A 243 -5.55 -11.05 13.29
CA ASP A 243 -5.54 -11.91 14.48
C ASP A 243 -4.20 -12.64 14.64
N GLU A 244 -3.60 -13.12 13.55
CA GLU A 244 -2.25 -13.72 13.60
C GLU A 244 -1.16 -12.69 13.92
N LEU A 245 -1.23 -11.49 13.34
CA LEU A 245 -0.20 -10.45 13.51
C LEU A 245 -0.23 -9.76 14.87
N GLN A 246 -1.41 -9.60 15.48
CA GLN A 246 -1.62 -8.88 16.74
C GLN A 246 -0.86 -7.55 16.80
N PRO A 247 -1.01 -6.65 15.81
CA PRO A 247 -0.32 -5.37 15.83
C PRO A 247 -0.90 -4.46 16.93
N LYS A 248 -0.11 -3.50 17.41
CA LYS A 248 -0.61 -2.47 18.35
C LYS A 248 -1.67 -1.56 17.74
N CYS A 249 -1.56 -1.34 16.42
CA CYS A 249 -2.55 -0.63 15.64
C CYS A 249 -2.54 -1.19 14.22
N VAL A 250 -3.71 -1.34 13.60
CA VAL A 250 -3.84 -1.71 12.19
C VAL A 250 -4.44 -0.55 11.40
N MET A 251 -3.94 -0.33 10.19
CA MET A 251 -4.50 0.62 9.24
C MET A 251 -4.87 -0.12 7.95
N PRO A 252 -6.17 -0.20 7.59
CA PRO A 252 -6.59 -0.73 6.31
C PRO A 252 -6.16 0.23 5.18
N CYS A 253 -5.58 -0.31 4.13
CA CYS A 253 -5.15 0.43 2.94
C CYS A 253 -5.54 -0.31 1.66
N HIS A 254 -5.06 0.12 0.48
CA HIS A 254 -5.45 -0.43 -0.82
C HIS A 254 -6.92 -0.19 -1.17
N ASN A 255 -7.51 0.88 -0.64
CA ASN A 255 -8.90 1.28 -0.83
C ASN A 255 -9.04 2.81 -1.04
N SER A 256 -10.26 3.28 -1.20
CA SER A 256 -10.66 4.70 -1.19
C SER A 256 -10.02 5.59 -2.27
N LYS A 257 -9.45 5.03 -3.34
CA LYS A 257 -8.83 5.83 -4.41
C LYS A 257 -9.16 5.36 -5.81
N PHE A 258 -9.15 4.07 -6.06
CA PHE A 258 -9.43 3.48 -7.36
C PHE A 258 -10.54 2.43 -7.25
N GLU A 259 -11.25 2.22 -8.36
CA GLU A 259 -12.16 1.09 -8.51
C GLU A 259 -11.44 0.00 -9.32
N LEU A 260 -10.98 -1.05 -8.64
CA LEU A 260 -10.29 -2.19 -9.26
C LEU A 260 -10.99 -3.52 -8.99
N ALA A 261 -12.07 -3.52 -8.17
CA ALA A 261 -12.89 -4.68 -7.84
C ALA A 261 -14.39 -4.34 -7.78
N ARG A 262 -15.23 -5.36 -7.51
CA ARG A 262 -16.69 -5.24 -7.59
C ARG A 262 -17.40 -5.02 -6.25
N HIS A 263 -16.65 -4.94 -5.15
CA HIS A 263 -17.23 -4.60 -3.84
C HIS A 263 -17.65 -3.11 -3.80
N ARG A 264 -18.50 -2.75 -2.87
CA ARG A 264 -18.83 -1.34 -2.60
C ARG A 264 -17.55 -0.63 -2.12
N TRP A 265 -17.40 0.65 -2.49
CA TRP A 265 -16.19 1.40 -2.12
C TRP A 265 -15.99 1.53 -0.60
N THR A 266 -17.08 1.41 0.18
CA THR A 266 -17.06 1.47 1.66
C THR A 266 -16.81 0.12 2.33
N ASP A 267 -17.06 -1.02 1.64
CA ASP A 267 -16.99 -2.34 2.25
C ASP A 267 -15.64 -2.63 2.92
N PRO A 268 -14.48 -2.29 2.33
CA PRO A 268 -13.20 -2.50 2.99
C PRO A 268 -13.14 -1.87 4.37
N LEU A 269 -13.41 -0.56 4.46
CA LEU A 269 -13.33 0.18 5.72
C LEU A 269 -14.37 -0.28 6.76
N GLU A 270 -15.59 -0.65 6.32
CA GLU A 270 -16.63 -1.18 7.22
C GLU A 270 -16.24 -2.56 7.78
N THR A 271 -15.73 -3.45 6.94
CA THR A 271 -15.35 -4.80 7.36
C THR A 271 -14.08 -4.79 8.22
N ALA A 272 -13.11 -3.93 7.90
CA ALA A 272 -11.93 -3.73 8.74
C ALA A 272 -12.29 -3.19 10.13
N LEU A 273 -13.17 -2.17 10.18
CA LEU A 273 -13.62 -1.59 11.45
C LEU A 273 -14.37 -2.62 12.31
N ALA A 274 -15.24 -3.43 11.71
CA ALA A 274 -15.95 -4.49 12.40
C ALA A 274 -14.98 -5.56 12.93
N SER A 275 -14.07 -6.04 12.09
CA SER A 275 -13.07 -7.06 12.44
C SER A 275 -12.12 -6.59 13.55
N ALA A 276 -11.62 -5.35 13.47
CA ALA A 276 -10.73 -4.77 14.47
C ALA A 276 -11.42 -4.68 15.86
N ARG A 277 -12.71 -4.32 15.88
CA ARG A 277 -13.52 -4.30 17.11
C ARG A 277 -13.68 -5.70 17.70
N GLU A 278 -14.00 -6.71 16.89
CA GLU A 278 -14.13 -8.10 17.34
C GLU A 278 -12.81 -8.66 17.92
N LEU A 279 -11.69 -8.28 17.30
CA LEU A 279 -10.35 -8.71 17.72
C LEU A 279 -9.78 -7.86 18.86
N HIS A 280 -10.44 -6.77 19.26
CA HIS A 280 -9.92 -5.78 20.20
C HIS A 280 -8.56 -5.18 19.79
N VAL A 281 -8.30 -5.11 18.48
CA VAL A 281 -7.11 -4.47 17.92
C VAL A 281 -7.43 -3.01 17.60
N PRO A 282 -6.66 -2.03 18.11
CA PRO A 282 -6.82 -0.63 17.74
C PRO A 282 -6.69 -0.42 16.22
N ILE A 283 -7.56 0.41 15.65
CA ILE A 283 -7.58 0.69 14.20
C ILE A 283 -7.34 2.17 13.94
N CYS A 284 -6.60 2.46 12.87
CA CYS A 284 -6.33 3.80 12.35
C CYS A 284 -7.04 3.97 11.00
N THR A 285 -7.93 4.94 10.89
CA THR A 285 -8.70 5.24 9.66
C THR A 285 -8.66 6.74 9.36
N PRO A 286 -7.51 7.28 8.97
CA PRO A 286 -7.34 8.71 8.74
C PRO A 286 -8.09 9.17 7.50
N LEU A 287 -8.41 10.46 7.44
CA LEU A 287 -8.71 11.12 6.16
C LEU A 287 -7.47 11.05 5.24
N ILE A 288 -7.70 10.92 3.94
CA ILE A 288 -6.62 11.04 2.96
C ILE A 288 -5.93 12.39 3.14
N GLY A 289 -4.63 12.35 3.37
CA GLY A 289 -3.80 13.53 3.55
C GLY A 289 -3.70 14.08 4.96
N ALA A 290 -4.50 13.62 5.92
CA ALA A 290 -4.37 14.03 7.32
C ALA A 290 -3.09 13.44 7.95
N PRO A 291 -2.37 14.23 8.79
CA PRO A 291 -1.17 13.74 9.46
C PRO A 291 -1.54 12.78 10.60
N ILE A 292 -0.88 11.63 10.62
CA ILE A 292 -1.01 10.59 11.65
C ILE A 292 0.18 10.69 12.59
N ASP A 293 -0.06 10.71 13.89
CA ASP A 293 0.98 10.63 14.91
C ASP A 293 1.46 9.19 15.08
N LEU A 294 2.71 8.89 14.73
CA LEU A 294 3.26 7.54 14.87
C LEU A 294 3.46 7.12 16.34
N THR A 295 3.44 8.06 17.28
CA THR A 295 3.47 7.71 18.71
C THR A 295 2.12 7.23 19.22
N ASP A 296 1.02 7.63 18.57
CA ASP A 296 -0.34 7.20 18.86
C ASP A 296 -1.23 7.24 17.60
N PRO A 297 -1.07 6.27 16.70
CA PRO A 297 -1.85 6.22 15.46
C PRO A 297 -3.36 6.06 15.68
N THR A 298 -3.75 5.57 16.86
CA THR A 298 -5.16 5.29 17.18
C THR A 298 -6.05 6.52 17.27
N ARG A 299 -5.46 7.71 17.38
CA ARG A 299 -6.21 8.99 17.37
C ARG A 299 -6.85 9.29 16.02
N ALA A 300 -6.35 8.72 14.93
CA ALA A 300 -6.91 8.88 13.59
C ALA A 300 -7.86 7.71 13.28
N ASN A 301 -9.03 7.66 13.92
CA ASN A 301 -9.98 6.54 13.82
C ASN A 301 -11.41 6.97 13.46
N GLU A 302 -11.57 8.01 12.65
CA GLU A 302 -12.87 8.50 12.22
C GLU A 302 -13.49 7.62 11.13
N ALA A 303 -14.80 7.35 11.23
CA ALA A 303 -15.55 6.66 10.17
C ALA A 303 -16.04 7.68 9.10
N TRP A 304 -15.10 8.45 8.56
CA TRP A 304 -15.34 9.56 7.65
C TRP A 304 -16.08 9.15 6.35
N TRP A 305 -15.90 7.92 5.89
CA TRP A 305 -16.58 7.41 4.68
C TRP A 305 -18.10 7.36 4.82
N ARG A 306 -18.61 7.28 6.04
CA ARG A 306 -20.07 7.29 6.33
C ARG A 306 -20.69 8.67 6.13
N THR A 307 -19.89 9.71 5.98
CA THR A 307 -20.36 11.08 5.71
C THR A 307 -20.46 11.39 4.22
N VAL A 308 -20.02 10.49 3.36
CA VAL A 308 -20.03 10.65 1.90
C VAL A 308 -21.39 10.16 1.39
N VAL A 309 -22.25 11.12 1.02
CA VAL A 309 -23.63 10.90 0.57
C VAL A 309 -23.75 11.18 -0.92
#